data_1647dc5fb40a2b06592a44b8264785af
#
_entry.id   1647dc5fb40a2b06592a44b8264785af
#
_cell.length_a   1.000
_cell.length_b   1.000
_cell.length_c   1.000
_cell.angle_alpha   90.00
_cell.angle_beta   90.00
_cell.angle_gamma   90.00
#
_symmetry.space_group_name_H-M   'P 1'
#
loop_
_entity.id
_entity.type
_entity.pdbx_description
1 polymer ?
#
loop_
_entity_poly.entity_id
_entity_poly.type
_entity_poly.pdbx_seq_one_letter_code
_entity_poly.pdbx_strand_id
1 'polypeptide(L)'
;MDVLQPCVTFNRASSYDFYNPRVYKLEETDHDVTDKTAAWELAYEWGERIPIGVFYRVEGVPTYEEQVPALKVGPLVKQPLEKLRPEQIEALRAEAI
;
A
#
# COMPACT_ATOMS: atom_id res chain seq x y z
N MET A 1 2.24 -0.40 0.09
CA MET A 1 3.44 -0.60 -0.74
C MET A 1 4.41 0.52 -0.44
N ASP A 2 5.65 0.18 -0.18
CA ASP A 2 6.75 1.14 0.00
C ASP A 2 7.63 1.09 -1.26
N VAL A 3 8.21 2.23 -1.65
CA VAL A 3 9.00 2.34 -2.87
C VAL A 3 10.31 3.05 -2.59
N LEU A 4 11.43 2.36 -2.85
CA LEU A 4 12.76 2.98 -2.83
C LEU A 4 12.87 3.92 -4.03
N GLN A 5 12.89 5.22 -3.77
CA GLN A 5 12.95 6.23 -4.82
C GLN A 5 14.21 7.07 -4.71
N PRO A 6 15.26 6.75 -5.50
CA PRO A 6 16.45 7.57 -5.56
C PRO A 6 16.14 8.96 -6.09
N CYS A 7 16.68 9.98 -5.43
CA CYS A 7 16.59 11.36 -5.91
C CYS A 7 17.99 11.94 -6.10
N VAL A 8 18.48 11.92 -7.33
CA VAL A 8 19.84 12.36 -7.66
C VAL A 8 20.06 13.86 -7.47
N THR A 9 18.97 14.64 -7.41
CA THR A 9 19.04 16.10 -7.24
C THR A 9 19.16 16.52 -5.78
N PHE A 10 18.28 15.98 -4.92
CA PHE A 10 18.19 16.41 -3.52
C PHE A 10 18.85 15.45 -2.53
N ASN A 11 18.96 14.17 -2.88
CA ASN A 11 19.58 13.17 -2.02
C ASN A 11 20.60 12.35 -2.79
N ARG A 12 21.82 12.89 -2.87
CA ARG A 12 22.94 12.22 -3.56
C ARG A 12 23.47 11.01 -2.79
N ALA A 13 23.24 10.95 -1.48
CA ALA A 13 23.67 9.82 -0.65
C ALA A 13 22.87 8.54 -0.91
N SER A 14 21.59 8.68 -1.27
CA SER A 14 20.68 7.56 -1.57
C SER A 14 20.38 7.50 -3.07
N SER A 15 21.44 7.42 -3.89
CA SER A 15 21.38 7.29 -5.34
C SER A 15 21.26 5.82 -5.78
N TYR A 16 21.18 5.59 -7.08
CA TYR A 16 21.25 4.24 -7.66
C TYR A 16 22.52 3.49 -7.30
N ASP A 17 23.65 4.20 -7.22
CA ASP A 17 24.95 3.60 -6.83
C ASP A 17 24.93 3.13 -5.36
N PHE A 18 24.12 3.75 -4.51
CA PHE A 18 23.89 3.30 -3.16
C PHE A 18 23.01 2.04 -3.12
N TYR A 19 21.86 2.05 -3.82
CA TYR A 19 20.87 0.97 -3.74
C TYR A 19 21.28 -0.28 -4.52
N ASN A 20 21.76 -0.14 -5.76
CA ASN A 20 22.02 -1.28 -6.65
C ASN A 20 22.90 -2.39 -6.04
N PRO A 21 23.99 -2.11 -5.36
CA PRO A 21 24.82 -3.17 -4.77
C PRO A 21 24.24 -3.76 -3.46
N ARG A 22 23.21 -3.15 -2.89
CA ARG A 22 22.65 -3.48 -1.56
C ARG A 22 21.31 -4.19 -1.62
N VAL A 23 20.51 -3.92 -2.66
CA VAL A 23 19.21 -4.53 -2.79
C VAL A 23 19.30 -6.00 -3.18
N TYR A 24 18.45 -6.82 -2.58
CA TYR A 24 18.27 -8.22 -2.97
C TYR A 24 16.77 -8.56 -2.93
N LYS A 25 16.35 -9.50 -3.77
CA LYS A 25 14.95 -9.88 -3.89
C LYS A 25 14.61 -10.98 -2.92
N LEU A 26 13.53 -10.81 -2.17
CA LEU A 26 13.02 -11.83 -1.25
C LEU A 26 12.53 -13.06 -2.00
N GLU A 27 12.06 -12.92 -3.23
CA GLU A 27 11.63 -14.02 -4.10
C GLU A 27 12.79 -14.97 -4.49
N GLU A 28 14.03 -14.52 -4.34
CA GLU A 28 15.25 -15.31 -4.59
C GLU A 28 15.81 -15.93 -3.30
N THR A 29 15.10 -15.81 -2.17
CA THR A 29 15.43 -16.36 -0.87
C THR A 29 14.39 -17.36 -0.38
N ASP A 30 14.65 -18.01 0.77
CA ASP A 30 13.69 -18.92 1.41
C ASP A 30 12.64 -18.17 2.27
N HIS A 31 12.39 -16.89 1.99
CA HIS A 31 11.45 -16.09 2.76
C HIS A 31 10.02 -16.57 2.59
N ASP A 32 9.35 -16.90 3.71
CA ASP A 32 7.94 -17.23 3.74
C ASP A 32 7.09 -15.95 3.88
N VAL A 33 6.39 -15.58 2.81
CA VAL A 33 5.52 -14.40 2.76
C VAL A 33 4.31 -14.49 3.70
N THR A 34 4.03 -15.64 4.30
CA THR A 34 2.95 -15.81 5.27
C THR A 34 3.42 -15.60 6.72
N ASP A 35 4.73 -15.61 6.95
CA ASP A 35 5.31 -15.35 8.26
C ASP A 35 5.42 -13.85 8.54
N LYS A 36 4.49 -13.36 9.35
CA LYS A 36 4.44 -11.96 9.74
C LYS A 36 5.65 -11.52 10.56
N THR A 37 6.18 -12.41 11.41
CA THR A 37 7.32 -12.09 12.28
C THR A 37 8.59 -11.95 11.45
N ALA A 38 8.87 -12.91 10.57
CA ALA A 38 9.98 -12.84 9.65
C ALA A 38 9.90 -11.59 8.74
N ALA A 39 8.72 -11.25 8.24
CA ALA A 39 8.52 -10.04 7.44
C ALA A 39 8.83 -8.76 8.25
N TRP A 40 8.45 -8.74 9.53
CA TRP A 40 8.74 -7.62 10.42
C TRP A 40 10.24 -7.46 10.67
N GLU A 41 10.95 -8.54 10.93
CA GLU A 41 12.41 -8.54 11.12
C GLU A 41 13.13 -8.06 9.87
N LEU A 42 12.75 -8.55 8.68
CA LEU A 42 13.29 -8.11 7.39
C LEU A 42 13.04 -6.62 7.12
N ALA A 43 11.94 -6.05 7.59
CA ALA A 43 11.64 -4.63 7.41
C ALA A 43 12.63 -3.71 8.15
N TYR A 44 13.34 -4.22 9.15
CA TYR A 44 14.42 -3.51 9.84
C TYR A 44 15.80 -3.70 9.21
N GLU A 45 15.94 -4.64 8.27
CA GLU A 45 17.21 -4.87 7.59
C GLU A 45 17.51 -3.69 6.65
N TRP A 46 18.51 -2.91 7.02
CA TRP A 46 18.93 -1.71 6.28
C TRP A 46 20.43 -1.49 6.36
N GLY A 47 21.00 -0.82 5.38
CA GLY A 47 22.43 -0.49 5.33
C GLY A 47 23.16 -1.33 4.30
N GLU A 48 23.89 -2.35 4.72
CA GLU A 48 24.70 -3.22 3.84
C GLU A 48 23.82 -4.06 2.90
N ARG A 49 22.64 -4.48 3.38
CA ARG A 49 21.66 -5.26 2.64
C ARG A 49 20.28 -4.63 2.80
N ILE A 50 19.55 -4.57 1.71
CA ILE A 50 18.20 -3.98 1.66
C ILE A 50 17.28 -4.95 0.95
N PRO A 51 16.36 -5.62 1.67
CA PRO A 51 15.41 -6.54 1.05
C PRO A 51 14.37 -5.76 0.23
N ILE A 52 14.04 -6.29 -0.95
CA ILE A 52 12.95 -5.82 -1.79
C ILE A 52 12.08 -6.99 -2.21
N GLY A 53 10.82 -6.74 -2.55
CA GLY A 53 9.88 -7.77 -2.96
C GLY A 53 8.66 -7.86 -2.04
N VAL A 54 8.04 -9.03 -1.98
CA VAL A 54 6.85 -9.25 -1.14
C VAL A 54 7.28 -9.69 0.25
N PHE A 55 7.12 -8.82 1.24
CA PHE A 55 7.44 -9.12 2.64
C PHE A 55 6.37 -9.97 3.31
N TYR A 56 5.11 -9.58 3.14
CA TYR A 56 3.98 -10.23 3.79
C TYR A 56 2.73 -10.23 2.91
N ARG A 57 2.05 -11.35 2.87
CA ARG A 57 0.79 -11.51 2.15
C ARG A 57 -0.26 -12.18 3.03
N VAL A 58 -1.42 -11.58 3.08
CA VAL A 58 -2.63 -12.17 3.68
C VAL A 58 -3.67 -12.33 2.59
N GLU A 59 -4.23 -13.53 2.49
CA GLU A 59 -5.32 -13.83 1.57
C GLU A 59 -6.66 -13.87 2.32
N GLY A 60 -7.76 -13.69 1.58
CA GLY A 60 -9.11 -13.77 2.14
C GLY A 60 -9.55 -12.55 2.96
N VAL A 61 -8.73 -11.50 3.00
CA VAL A 61 -9.14 -10.22 3.60
C VAL A 61 -9.69 -9.32 2.51
N PRO A 62 -10.87 -8.71 2.70
CA PRO A 62 -11.43 -7.81 1.71
C PRO A 62 -10.51 -6.62 1.45
N THR A 63 -10.37 -6.20 0.21
CA THR A 63 -9.60 -5.03 -0.17
C THR A 63 -10.25 -3.75 0.37
N TYR A 64 -9.52 -2.63 0.31
CA TYR A 64 -10.05 -1.34 0.75
C TYR A 64 -11.33 -0.98 -0.02
N GLU A 65 -11.33 -1.17 -1.33
CA GLU A 65 -12.47 -0.89 -2.21
C GLU A 65 -13.69 -1.76 -1.90
N GLU A 66 -13.48 -3.03 -1.58
CA GLU A 66 -14.56 -3.96 -1.21
C GLU A 66 -15.25 -3.58 0.10
N GLN A 67 -14.55 -2.85 0.97
CA GLN A 67 -15.08 -2.36 2.23
C GLN A 67 -15.89 -1.06 2.09
N VAL A 68 -15.85 -0.41 0.93
CA VAL A 68 -16.60 0.82 0.66
C VAL A 68 -17.97 0.50 0.06
N PRO A 69 -19.09 0.69 0.80
CA PRO A 69 -20.43 0.33 0.31
C PRO A 69 -20.80 0.97 -1.03
N ALA A 70 -20.40 2.21 -1.25
CA ALA A 70 -20.67 2.95 -2.48
C ALA A 70 -20.05 2.32 -3.73
N LEU A 71 -18.96 1.52 -3.58
CA LEU A 71 -18.28 0.87 -4.70
C LEU A 71 -18.89 -0.48 -5.08
N LYS A 72 -19.82 -1.02 -4.28
CA LYS A 72 -20.48 -2.31 -4.58
C LYS A 72 -21.29 -2.31 -5.87
N VAL A 73 -21.78 -1.15 -6.31
CA VAL A 73 -22.52 -0.97 -7.56
C VAL A 73 -21.64 -0.64 -8.76
N GLY A 74 -20.33 -0.45 -8.53
CA GLY A 74 -19.33 -0.16 -9.54
C GLY A 74 -18.50 1.08 -9.25
N PRO A 75 -17.54 1.42 -10.13
CA PRO A 75 -16.69 2.59 -9.97
C PRO A 75 -17.51 3.88 -9.90
N LEU A 76 -17.17 4.80 -8.99
CA LEU A 76 -17.90 6.06 -8.77
C LEU A 76 -18.08 6.87 -10.06
N VAL A 77 -17.06 6.89 -10.93
CA VAL A 77 -17.13 7.62 -12.22
C VAL A 77 -18.19 7.09 -13.18
N LYS A 78 -18.64 5.84 -12.99
CA LYS A 78 -19.70 5.22 -13.82
C LYS A 78 -21.06 5.23 -13.15
N GLN A 79 -21.15 5.67 -11.91
CA GLN A 79 -22.42 5.75 -11.21
C GLN A 79 -23.19 7.00 -11.64
N PRO A 80 -24.51 6.91 -11.80
CA PRO A 80 -25.33 8.09 -12.11
C PRO A 80 -25.22 9.09 -10.96
N LEU A 81 -24.98 10.36 -11.31
CA LEU A 81 -25.00 11.45 -10.36
C LEU A 81 -26.48 11.77 -10.05
N GLU A 82 -27.10 11.02 -9.17
CA GLU A 82 -28.38 11.38 -8.63
C GLU A 82 -28.23 12.61 -7.74
N LYS A 83 -29.06 13.61 -7.96
CA LYS A 83 -29.14 14.75 -7.04
C LYS A 83 -29.64 14.22 -5.70
N LEU A 84 -28.84 14.39 -4.68
CA LEU A 84 -29.20 14.04 -3.31
C LEU A 84 -30.53 14.75 -2.98
N ARG A 85 -31.49 13.99 -2.48
CA ARG A 85 -32.74 14.56 -1.95
C ARG A 85 -32.47 15.32 -0.66
N PRO A 86 -33.23 16.35 -0.32
CA PRO A 86 -33.04 17.13 0.90
C PRO A 86 -32.89 16.27 2.17
N GLU A 87 -33.69 15.21 2.29
CA GLU A 87 -33.67 14.29 3.41
C GLU A 87 -32.33 13.55 3.53
N GLN A 88 -31.70 13.18 2.40
CA GLN A 88 -30.39 12.53 2.36
C GLN A 88 -29.27 13.50 2.78
N ILE A 89 -29.40 14.76 2.41
CA ILE A 89 -28.47 15.81 2.81
C ILE A 89 -28.52 16.04 4.33
N GLU A 90 -29.74 16.09 4.89
CA GLU A 90 -29.91 16.24 6.33
C GLU A 90 -29.38 15.02 7.11
N ALA A 91 -29.59 13.80 6.60
CA ALA A 91 -29.03 12.60 7.21
C ALA A 91 -27.47 12.64 7.24
N LEU A 92 -26.84 13.01 6.11
CA LEU A 92 -25.37 13.16 6.05
C LEU A 92 -24.84 14.24 7.00
N ARG A 93 -25.59 15.34 7.17
CA ARG A 93 -25.20 16.39 8.12
C ARG A 93 -25.31 15.91 9.57
N ALA A 94 -26.33 15.11 9.88
CA ALA A 94 -26.51 14.57 11.23
C ALA A 94 -25.41 13.56 11.60
N GLU A 95 -24.90 12.80 10.63
CA GLU A 95 -23.78 11.87 10.84
C GLU A 95 -22.41 12.58 10.99
N ALA A 96 -22.29 13.81 10.46
CA ALA A 96 -21.05 14.57 10.48
C ALA A 96 -20.82 15.39 11.77
N ILE A 97 -21.77 15.39 12.69
CA ILE A 97 -21.72 16.07 14.00
C ILE A 97 -21.46 15.05 15.10
#